data_08d8c1b18590d72d2373b10a7c23993c
#
_entry.id   08d8c1b18590d72d2373b10a7c23993c
#
_cell.length_a   1.000
_cell.length_b   1.000
_cell.length_c   1.000
_cell.angle_alpha   90.00
_cell.angle_beta   90.00
_cell.angle_gamma   90.00
#
_symmetry.space_group_name_H-M   'P 1'
#
loop_
_entity.id
_entity.type
_entity.pdbx_description
1 polymer ?
#
loop_
_entity_poly.entity_id
_entity_poly.type
_entity_poly.pdbx_seq_one_letter_code
_entity_poly.pdbx_strand_id
1 'polypeptide(L)'
;MSGVSPAVRLLAAELLPAFYDQLKNIAQRTRSRLGGNQTLQTTALVHEAFLRLRQSAPFTDETHFLRAAALAMRHALINYAAARVADKRGGGQLHLTLSNAETIGVDTDEGLLALNEALERLSTQIPRLAEVIECRFFGGYSEEDTARTLGLSLRTVQRDCLKARAWLYRELGGTV
;
A
#
# COMPACT_ATOMS: atom_id res chain seq x y z
N MET A 1 -17.07 -13.84 -24.67
CA MET A 1 -16.98 -14.38 -23.29
C MET A 1 -15.59 -15.01 -23.13
N SER A 2 -14.64 -14.21 -22.67
CA SER A 2 -13.27 -14.68 -22.47
C SER A 2 -13.19 -15.41 -21.13
N GLY A 3 -13.19 -16.75 -21.19
CA GLY A 3 -13.03 -17.59 -20.03
C GLY A 3 -11.62 -17.42 -19.44
N VAL A 4 -11.56 -17.03 -18.19
CA VAL A 4 -10.32 -16.99 -17.41
C VAL A 4 -9.69 -18.38 -17.40
N SER A 5 -8.43 -18.48 -17.82
CA SER A 5 -7.70 -19.75 -17.81
C SER A 5 -7.78 -20.40 -16.42
N PRO A 6 -8.04 -21.70 -16.31
CA PRO A 6 -8.08 -22.42 -15.03
C PRO A 6 -6.80 -22.23 -14.21
N ALA A 7 -5.65 -22.08 -14.87
CA ALA A 7 -4.36 -21.82 -14.23
C ALA A 7 -4.32 -20.50 -13.45
N VAL A 8 -4.98 -19.46 -13.94
CA VAL A 8 -5.02 -18.15 -13.26
C VAL A 8 -5.94 -18.18 -12.03
N ARG A 9 -7.00 -18.96 -12.08
CA ARG A 9 -7.87 -19.17 -10.91
C ARG A 9 -7.20 -19.98 -9.81
N LEU A 10 -6.41 -20.99 -10.19
CA LEU A 10 -5.60 -21.76 -9.26
C LEU A 10 -4.51 -20.90 -8.61
N LEU A 11 -3.81 -20.09 -9.39
CA LEU A 11 -2.77 -19.18 -8.89
C LEU A 11 -3.36 -18.18 -7.86
N ALA A 12 -4.50 -17.61 -8.12
CA ALA A 12 -5.19 -16.72 -7.18
C ALA A 12 -5.62 -17.44 -5.91
N ALA A 13 -6.12 -18.68 -6.01
CA ALA A 13 -6.55 -19.48 -4.87
C ALA A 13 -5.37 -19.96 -4.00
N GLU A 14 -4.22 -20.25 -4.60
CA GLU A 14 -2.99 -20.65 -3.89
C GLU A 14 -2.26 -19.47 -3.26
N LEU A 15 -2.25 -18.31 -3.91
CA LEU A 15 -1.61 -17.08 -3.41
C LEU A 15 -2.44 -16.36 -2.33
N LEU A 16 -3.75 -16.54 -2.32
CA LEU A 16 -4.65 -15.91 -1.37
C LEU A 16 -4.32 -16.18 0.11
N PRO A 17 -3.99 -17.41 0.56
CA PRO A 17 -3.61 -17.65 1.95
C PRO A 17 -2.31 -16.95 2.36
N ALA A 18 -1.27 -17.04 1.54
CA ALA A 18 0.01 -16.37 1.79
C ALA A 18 -0.14 -14.85 1.78
N PHE A 19 -1.00 -14.36 0.89
CA PHE A 19 -1.31 -12.94 0.76
C PHE A 19 -2.17 -12.43 1.93
N TYR A 20 -3.09 -13.23 2.45
CA TYR A 20 -3.86 -12.91 3.64
C TYR A 20 -2.95 -12.66 4.84
N ASP A 21 -1.92 -13.46 5.04
CA ASP A 21 -0.94 -13.27 6.11
C ASP A 21 -0.09 -12.00 5.89
N GLN A 22 0.28 -11.69 4.66
CA GLN A 22 0.95 -10.42 4.33
C GLN A 22 0.06 -9.22 4.61
N LEU A 23 -1.20 -9.23 4.17
CA LEU A 23 -2.18 -8.18 4.46
C LEU A 23 -2.39 -8.00 5.96
N LYS A 24 -2.47 -9.08 6.70
CA LYS A 24 -2.61 -9.07 8.16
C LYS A 24 -1.38 -8.45 8.82
N ASN A 25 -0.18 -8.78 8.37
CA ASN A 25 1.06 -8.21 8.88
C ASN A 25 1.16 -6.70 8.59
N ILE A 26 0.79 -6.25 7.38
CA ILE A 26 0.77 -4.84 7.01
C ILE A 26 -0.25 -4.09 7.86
N ALA A 27 -1.46 -4.61 7.94
CA ALA A 27 -2.52 -4.00 8.74
C ALA A 27 -2.15 -3.92 10.23
N GLN A 28 -1.44 -4.92 10.76
CA GLN A 28 -0.91 -4.90 12.12
C GLN A 28 0.19 -3.85 12.32
N ARG A 29 1.12 -3.73 11.38
CA ARG A 29 2.20 -2.72 11.43
C ARG A 29 1.66 -1.31 11.33
N THR A 30 0.74 -1.06 10.40
CA THR A 30 0.08 0.24 10.25
C THR A 30 -0.71 0.59 11.51
N ARG A 31 -1.37 -0.37 12.11
CA ARG A 31 -2.17 -0.20 13.32
C ARG A 31 -1.33 0.10 14.56
N SER A 32 -0.21 -0.60 14.76
CA SER A 32 0.68 -0.33 15.90
C SER A 32 1.24 1.09 15.88
N ARG A 33 1.36 1.69 14.70
CA ARG A 33 1.75 3.09 14.50
C ARG A 33 0.62 4.10 14.74
N LEU A 34 -0.63 3.70 14.48
CA LEU A 34 -1.82 4.55 14.65
C LEU A 34 -2.47 4.47 16.04
N GLY A 35 -1.86 3.78 17.02
CA GLY A 35 -2.25 3.82 18.43
C GLY A 35 -3.63 3.27 18.76
N GLY A 36 -4.11 2.24 18.09
CA GLY A 36 -5.49 1.73 18.24
C GLY A 36 -5.60 0.29 18.72
N ASN A 37 -6.42 0.09 19.73
CA ASN A 37 -6.75 -1.19 20.37
C ASN A 37 -7.81 -1.96 19.57
N GLN A 38 -7.46 -2.59 18.38
CA GLN A 38 -8.53 -3.12 17.53
C GLN A 38 -8.13 -4.26 16.58
N THR A 39 -8.24 -5.47 17.08
CA THR A 39 -8.12 -6.70 16.29
C THR A 39 -9.18 -6.80 15.17
N LEU A 40 -10.39 -6.30 15.44
CA LEU A 40 -11.53 -6.27 14.51
C LEU A 40 -11.24 -5.42 13.24
N GLN A 41 -10.51 -4.32 13.38
CA GLN A 41 -10.24 -3.41 12.25
C GLN A 41 -9.22 -3.99 11.25
N THR A 42 -8.26 -4.77 11.73
CA THR A 42 -7.29 -5.46 10.87
C THR A 42 -7.99 -6.47 9.95
N THR A 43 -8.90 -7.25 10.50
CA THR A 43 -9.69 -8.23 9.73
C THR A 43 -10.59 -7.55 8.69
N ALA A 44 -11.20 -6.42 9.04
CA ALA A 44 -12.02 -5.65 8.12
C ALA A 44 -11.21 -5.09 6.93
N LEU A 45 -10.01 -4.55 7.19
CA LEU A 45 -9.10 -4.07 6.14
C LEU A 45 -8.68 -5.18 5.18
N VAL A 46 -8.29 -6.32 5.73
CA VAL A 46 -7.90 -7.49 4.94
C VAL A 46 -9.08 -7.98 4.10
N HIS A 47 -10.27 -8.02 4.69
CA HIS A 47 -11.48 -8.43 3.98
C HIS A 47 -11.85 -7.48 2.84
N GLU A 48 -11.76 -6.17 3.05
CA GLU A 48 -12.02 -5.18 2.02
C GLU A 48 -11.02 -5.27 0.86
N ALA A 49 -9.73 -5.39 1.15
CA ALA A 49 -8.71 -5.60 0.13
C ALA A 49 -8.95 -6.89 -0.68
N PHE A 50 -9.33 -7.97 0.02
CA PHE A 50 -9.69 -9.23 -0.61
C PHE A 50 -10.90 -9.12 -1.53
N LEU A 51 -11.97 -8.44 -1.11
CA LEU A 51 -13.16 -8.23 -1.94
C LEU A 51 -12.83 -7.44 -3.21
N ARG A 52 -11.97 -6.43 -3.11
CA ARG A 52 -11.50 -5.65 -4.27
C ARG A 52 -10.72 -6.51 -5.25
N LEU A 53 -9.83 -7.37 -4.76
CA LEU A 53 -9.07 -8.30 -5.59
C LEU A 53 -9.98 -9.31 -6.32
N ARG A 54 -11.01 -9.80 -5.65
CA ARG A 54 -12.01 -10.70 -6.28
C ARG A 54 -12.80 -10.03 -7.40
N GLN A 55 -13.05 -8.73 -7.29
CA GLN A 55 -13.77 -7.95 -8.29
C GLN A 55 -12.86 -7.47 -9.43
N SER A 56 -11.55 -7.52 -9.21
CA SER A 56 -10.58 -7.15 -10.24
C SER A 56 -10.62 -8.13 -11.41
N ALA A 57 -10.27 -7.64 -12.59
CA ALA A 57 -10.14 -8.47 -13.78
C ALA A 57 -9.20 -9.66 -13.53
N PRO A 58 -9.32 -10.76 -14.29
CA PRO A 58 -8.42 -11.90 -14.11
C PRO A 58 -6.95 -11.45 -14.22
N PHE A 59 -6.15 -11.92 -13.27
CA PHE A 59 -4.72 -11.63 -13.26
C PHE A 59 -4.01 -12.45 -14.32
N THR A 60 -3.08 -11.84 -15.05
CA THR A 60 -2.33 -12.51 -16.12
C THR A 60 -1.22 -13.39 -15.57
N ASP A 61 -0.63 -12.98 -14.45
CA ASP A 61 0.48 -13.65 -13.77
C ASP A 61 0.57 -13.22 -12.31
N GLU A 62 1.51 -13.81 -11.59
CA GLU A 62 1.77 -13.51 -10.18
C GLU A 62 2.17 -12.05 -9.96
N THR A 63 2.97 -11.46 -10.84
CA THR A 63 3.42 -10.07 -10.69
C THR A 63 2.27 -9.09 -10.84
N HIS A 64 1.35 -9.35 -11.78
CA HIS A 64 0.13 -8.57 -11.93
C HIS A 64 -0.76 -8.67 -10.68
N PHE A 65 -0.90 -9.88 -10.13
CA PHE A 65 -1.64 -10.09 -8.88
C PHE A 65 -1.02 -9.30 -7.71
N LEU A 66 0.30 -9.38 -7.52
CA LEU A 66 0.99 -8.68 -6.43
C LEU A 66 0.89 -7.15 -6.54
N ARG A 67 0.96 -6.60 -7.74
CA ARG A 67 0.73 -5.15 -7.99
C ARG A 67 -0.70 -4.74 -7.64
N ALA A 68 -1.69 -5.50 -8.12
CA ALA A 68 -3.09 -5.27 -7.80
C ALA A 68 -3.37 -5.38 -6.30
N ALA A 69 -2.69 -6.28 -5.63
CA ALA A 69 -2.79 -6.50 -4.20
C ALA A 69 -2.27 -5.31 -3.37
N ALA A 70 -1.11 -4.77 -3.72
CA ALA A 70 -0.58 -3.56 -3.08
C ALA A 70 -1.55 -2.38 -3.24
N LEU A 71 -2.11 -2.20 -4.43
CA LEU A 71 -3.10 -1.16 -4.72
C LEU A 71 -4.42 -1.38 -3.97
N ALA A 72 -4.90 -2.61 -3.89
CA ALA A 72 -6.12 -2.95 -3.13
C ALA A 72 -5.96 -2.64 -1.63
N MET A 73 -4.77 -2.93 -1.07
CA MET A 73 -4.44 -2.59 0.32
C MET A 73 -4.39 -1.08 0.53
N ARG A 74 -3.77 -0.34 -0.39
CA ARG A 74 -3.77 1.13 -0.36
C ARG A 74 -5.20 1.65 -0.27
N HIS A 75 -6.08 1.24 -1.17
CA HIS A 75 -7.48 1.68 -1.19
C HIS A 75 -8.25 1.31 0.09
N ALA A 76 -8.05 0.10 0.62
CA ALA A 76 -8.70 -0.32 1.86
C ALA A 76 -8.26 0.57 3.05
N LEU A 77 -6.97 0.83 3.17
CA LEU A 77 -6.42 1.70 4.22
C LEU A 77 -6.92 3.14 4.12
N ILE A 78 -6.97 3.69 2.91
CA ILE A 78 -7.46 5.05 2.66
C ILE A 78 -8.94 5.19 2.99
N ASN A 79 -9.79 4.25 2.57
CA ASN A 79 -11.21 4.26 2.91
C ASN A 79 -11.43 4.17 4.42
N TYR A 80 -10.65 3.34 5.09
CA TYR A 80 -10.69 3.22 6.53
C TYR A 80 -10.30 4.53 7.24
N ALA A 81 -9.20 5.17 6.81
CA ALA A 81 -8.77 6.45 7.35
C ALA A 81 -9.82 7.55 7.09
N ALA A 82 -10.40 7.61 5.90
CA ALA A 82 -11.44 8.57 5.55
C ALA A 82 -12.69 8.43 6.44
N ALA A 83 -13.14 7.20 6.69
CA ALA A 83 -14.26 6.93 7.59
C ALA A 83 -13.97 7.41 9.02
N ARG A 84 -12.76 7.16 9.52
CA ARG A 84 -12.36 7.60 10.88
C ARG A 84 -12.23 9.12 11.00
N VAL A 85 -11.72 9.79 9.97
CA VAL A 85 -11.67 11.26 9.94
C VAL A 85 -13.06 11.85 9.93
N ALA A 86 -13.99 11.28 9.17
CA ALA A 86 -15.38 11.70 9.14
C ALA A 86 -16.07 11.56 10.52
N ASP A 87 -15.78 10.48 11.27
CA ASP A 87 -16.35 10.24 12.60
C ASP A 87 -15.73 11.12 13.68
N LYS A 88 -14.45 11.49 13.54
CA LYS A 88 -13.73 12.39 14.44
C LYS A 88 -13.93 13.84 14.04
N ARG A 89 -15.01 14.50 14.33
CA ARG A 89 -15.15 15.95 14.14
C ARG A 89 -14.15 16.72 15.03
N GLY A 90 -12.93 16.97 14.53
CA GLY A 90 -11.95 17.82 15.22
C GLY A 90 -10.49 17.50 14.86
N GLY A 91 -9.79 18.50 14.36
CA GLY A 91 -8.48 18.44 13.73
C GLY A 91 -7.35 17.83 14.57
N GLY A 92 -6.57 17.00 13.92
CA GLY A 92 -5.26 16.55 14.38
C GLY A 92 -4.16 17.19 13.51
N GLN A 93 -3.06 17.60 14.13
CA GLN A 93 -1.90 18.11 13.41
C GLN A 93 -1.17 16.97 12.68
N LEU A 94 -0.73 17.27 11.46
CA LEU A 94 0.05 16.36 10.63
C LEU A 94 1.45 16.22 11.20
N HIS A 95 1.78 15.08 11.77
CA HIS A 95 3.16 14.75 12.16
C HIS A 95 3.71 13.70 11.19
N LEU A 96 4.61 14.16 10.31
CA LEU A 96 5.38 13.28 9.44
C LEU A 96 6.76 13.06 10.06
N THR A 97 7.04 11.84 10.44
CA THR A 97 8.36 11.46 10.95
C THR A 97 9.08 10.59 9.92
N LEU A 98 10.19 11.08 9.40
CA LEU A 98 11.14 10.26 8.66
C LEU A 98 12.02 9.49 9.66
N SER A 99 11.46 8.44 10.26
CA SER A 99 12.27 7.56 11.09
C SER A 99 12.82 6.42 10.25
N ASN A 100 14.13 6.34 10.16
CA ASN A 100 14.94 5.28 9.54
C ASN A 100 14.63 4.89 8.09
N ALA A 101 15.65 4.47 7.35
CA ALA A 101 15.69 4.28 5.90
C ALA A 101 14.57 3.44 5.25
N GLU A 102 13.70 2.81 6.03
CA GLU A 102 12.71 1.85 5.52
C GLU A 102 11.23 2.27 5.65
N THR A 103 10.92 3.40 6.32
CA THR A 103 9.51 3.70 6.64
C THR A 103 9.14 5.14 6.32
N ILE A 104 8.06 5.32 5.55
CA ILE A 104 7.33 6.59 5.51
C ILE A 104 6.50 6.61 6.79
N GLY A 105 6.90 7.40 7.79
CA GLY A 105 6.18 7.53 9.03
C GLY A 105 4.90 8.34 8.80
N VAL A 106 3.75 7.69 8.87
CA VAL A 106 2.43 8.33 8.84
C VAL A 106 1.71 7.91 10.11
N ASP A 107 1.59 8.83 11.05
CA ASP A 107 1.10 8.53 12.39
C ASP A 107 -0.39 8.85 12.59
N THR A 108 -1.04 9.48 11.60
CA THR A 108 -2.44 9.89 11.69
C THR A 108 -3.26 9.48 10.47
N ASP A 109 -4.58 9.39 10.63
CA ASP A 109 -5.50 9.12 9.53
C ASP A 109 -5.45 10.24 8.48
N GLU A 110 -5.38 11.49 8.91
CA GLU A 110 -5.22 12.67 8.05
C GLU A 110 -3.90 12.64 7.27
N GLY A 111 -2.82 12.21 7.91
CA GLY A 111 -1.52 12.02 7.27
C GLY A 111 -1.57 10.94 6.19
N LEU A 112 -2.33 9.87 6.42
CA LEU A 112 -2.53 8.81 5.44
C LEU A 112 -3.32 9.30 4.22
N LEU A 113 -4.33 10.15 4.42
CA LEU A 113 -5.07 10.78 3.33
C LEU A 113 -4.18 11.73 2.51
N ALA A 114 -3.40 12.57 3.19
CA ALA A 114 -2.45 13.47 2.53
C ALA A 114 -1.38 12.70 1.73
N LEU A 115 -0.87 11.59 2.29
CA LEU A 115 0.05 10.70 1.57
C LEU A 115 -0.60 10.11 0.32
N ASN A 116 -1.87 9.72 0.41
CA ASN A 116 -2.60 9.21 -0.76
C ASN A 116 -2.71 10.24 -1.87
N GLU A 117 -3.08 11.48 -1.55
CA GLU A 117 -3.15 12.58 -2.52
C GLU A 117 -1.78 12.86 -3.16
N ALA A 118 -0.72 12.87 -2.37
CA ALA A 118 0.64 13.04 -2.87
C ALA A 118 1.05 11.89 -3.80
N LEU A 119 0.70 10.64 -3.46
CA LEU A 119 0.96 9.49 -4.31
C LEU A 119 0.18 9.52 -5.62
N GLU A 120 -1.03 10.05 -5.63
CA GLU A 120 -1.79 10.25 -6.86
C GLU A 120 -1.12 11.28 -7.79
N ARG A 121 -0.63 12.39 -7.23
CA ARG A 121 0.18 13.34 -7.99
C ARG A 121 1.48 12.71 -8.50
N LEU A 122 2.18 11.94 -7.66
CA LEU A 122 3.40 11.24 -8.06
C LEU A 122 3.13 10.23 -9.17
N SER A 123 2.04 9.48 -9.09
CA SER A 123 1.68 8.49 -10.12
C SER A 123 1.40 9.12 -11.48
N THR A 124 0.89 10.36 -11.50
CA THR A 124 0.67 11.11 -12.74
C THR A 124 2.00 11.62 -13.33
N GLN A 125 2.95 12.03 -12.49
CA GLN A 125 4.23 12.60 -12.92
C GLN A 125 5.29 11.53 -13.21
N ILE A 126 5.46 10.58 -12.30
CA ILE A 126 6.50 9.54 -12.37
C ILE A 126 5.90 8.21 -11.87
N PRO A 127 5.10 7.53 -12.70
CA PRO A 127 4.35 6.32 -12.31
C PRO A 127 5.19 5.26 -11.60
N ARG A 128 6.40 5.01 -12.11
CA ARG A 128 7.30 4.00 -11.55
C ARG A 128 7.67 4.27 -10.08
N LEU A 129 7.86 5.53 -9.70
CA LEU A 129 8.17 5.87 -8.31
C LEU A 129 6.96 5.59 -7.38
N ALA A 130 5.75 5.88 -7.86
CA ALA A 130 4.53 5.57 -7.13
C ALA A 130 4.35 4.05 -6.96
N GLU A 131 4.57 3.27 -8.02
CA GLU A 131 4.50 1.79 -7.97
C GLU A 131 5.51 1.20 -6.96
N VAL A 132 6.72 1.74 -6.91
CA VAL A 132 7.72 1.31 -5.91
C VAL A 132 7.22 1.57 -4.48
N ILE A 133 6.66 2.74 -4.21
CA ILE A 133 6.09 3.06 -2.89
C ILE A 133 4.87 2.20 -2.58
N GLU A 134 4.00 1.96 -3.53
CA GLU A 134 2.84 1.07 -3.35
C GLU A 134 3.26 -0.34 -2.95
N CYS A 135 4.22 -0.92 -3.65
CA CYS A 135 4.75 -2.24 -3.32
C CYS A 135 5.43 -2.28 -1.94
N ARG A 136 6.29 -1.30 -1.65
CA ARG A 136 7.06 -1.25 -0.41
C ARG A 136 6.22 -0.92 0.82
N PHE A 137 5.37 0.11 0.72
CA PHE A 137 4.63 0.65 1.86
C PHE A 137 3.27 -0.06 2.05
N PHE A 138 2.48 -0.19 1.01
CA PHE A 138 1.15 -0.78 1.09
C PHE A 138 1.15 -2.29 0.84
N GLY A 139 2.01 -2.79 -0.05
CA GLY A 139 2.22 -4.22 -0.27
C GLY A 139 3.08 -4.90 0.79
N GLY A 140 3.91 -4.13 1.51
CA GLY A 140 4.85 -4.66 2.51
C GLY A 140 5.92 -5.58 1.91
N TYR A 141 6.19 -5.46 0.60
CA TYR A 141 7.17 -6.28 -0.09
C TYR A 141 8.59 -5.86 0.27
N SER A 142 9.51 -6.83 0.30
CA SER A 142 10.95 -6.55 0.37
C SER A 142 11.43 -5.77 -0.87
N GLU A 143 12.65 -5.28 -0.85
CA GLU A 143 13.24 -4.65 -2.04
C GLU A 143 13.38 -5.64 -3.18
N GLU A 144 13.77 -6.88 -2.87
CA GLU A 144 13.88 -8.00 -3.79
C GLU A 144 12.54 -8.40 -4.39
N ASP A 145 11.50 -8.51 -3.56
CA ASP A 145 10.15 -8.83 -4.03
C ASP A 145 9.58 -7.69 -4.88
N THR A 146 9.85 -6.44 -4.51
CA THR A 146 9.46 -5.27 -5.30
C THR A 146 10.17 -5.27 -6.66
N ALA A 147 11.47 -5.57 -6.67
CA ALA A 147 12.25 -5.66 -7.91
C ALA A 147 11.67 -6.73 -8.84
N ARG A 148 11.37 -7.91 -8.30
CA ARG A 148 10.74 -9.01 -9.03
C ARG A 148 9.35 -8.63 -9.55
N THR A 149 8.52 -8.05 -8.68
CA THR A 149 7.13 -7.66 -9.01
C THR A 149 7.07 -6.58 -10.10
N LEU A 150 8.01 -5.63 -10.09
CA LEU A 150 8.05 -4.53 -11.06
C LEU A 150 8.98 -4.79 -12.26
N GLY A 151 9.68 -5.92 -12.30
CA GLY A 151 10.65 -6.23 -13.37
C GLY A 151 11.85 -5.27 -13.36
N LEU A 152 12.27 -4.82 -12.18
CA LEU A 152 13.37 -3.87 -11.99
C LEU A 152 14.58 -4.56 -11.34
N SER A 153 15.77 -3.93 -11.46
CA SER A 153 16.92 -4.35 -10.65
C SER A 153 16.77 -3.86 -9.19
N LEU A 154 17.36 -4.59 -8.25
CA LEU A 154 17.39 -4.19 -6.83
C LEU A 154 17.94 -2.76 -6.65
N ARG A 155 19.04 -2.44 -7.34
CA ARG A 155 19.65 -1.10 -7.33
C ARG A 155 18.69 -0.01 -7.83
N THR A 156 17.86 -0.33 -8.82
CA THR A 156 16.83 0.59 -9.32
C THR A 156 15.75 0.81 -8.27
N VAL A 157 15.27 -0.24 -7.62
CA VAL A 157 14.27 -0.14 -6.55
C VAL A 157 14.79 0.72 -5.39
N GLN A 158 16.01 0.48 -4.93
CA GLN A 158 16.63 1.26 -3.86
C GLN A 158 16.73 2.74 -4.21
N ARG A 159 17.24 3.05 -5.39
CA ARG A 159 17.34 4.43 -5.88
C ARG A 159 15.98 5.10 -6.03
N ASP A 160 15.02 4.38 -6.61
CA ASP A 160 13.69 4.92 -6.88
C ASP A 160 12.89 5.08 -5.58
N CYS A 161 13.08 4.21 -4.61
CA CYS A 161 12.52 4.36 -3.26
C CYS A 161 13.03 5.64 -2.57
N LEU A 162 14.33 5.90 -2.63
CA LEU A 162 14.91 7.13 -2.06
C LEU A 162 14.37 8.39 -2.77
N LYS A 163 14.27 8.37 -4.10
CA LYS A 163 13.72 9.50 -4.88
C LYS A 163 12.25 9.74 -4.57
N ALA A 164 11.46 8.68 -4.52
CA ALA A 164 10.04 8.79 -4.21
C ALA A 164 9.80 9.35 -2.81
N ARG A 165 10.57 8.88 -1.83
CA ARG A 165 10.50 9.39 -0.44
C ARG A 165 10.88 10.87 -0.36
N ALA A 166 11.96 11.28 -1.01
CA ALA A 166 12.38 12.67 -1.04
C ALA A 166 11.32 13.57 -1.72
N TRP A 167 10.68 13.08 -2.77
CA TRP A 167 9.60 13.78 -3.45
C TRP A 167 8.36 13.92 -2.54
N LEU A 168 7.93 12.82 -1.93
CA LEU A 168 6.78 12.80 -1.01
C LEU A 168 7.03 13.69 0.21
N TYR A 169 8.23 13.66 0.78
CA TYR A 169 8.59 14.52 1.91
C TYR A 169 8.44 16.00 1.57
N ARG A 170 8.94 16.44 0.42
CA ARG A 170 8.78 17.80 -0.06
C ARG A 170 7.32 18.17 -0.29
N GLU A 171 6.56 17.28 -0.92
CA GLU A 171 5.16 17.50 -1.26
C GLU A 171 4.26 17.61 -0.03
N LEU A 172 4.59 16.88 1.03
CA LEU A 172 3.86 16.89 2.29
C LEU A 172 4.33 18.00 3.26
N GLY A 173 5.14 18.96 2.79
CA GLY A 173 5.55 20.13 3.55
C GLY A 173 6.67 19.87 4.56
N GLY A 174 7.42 18.77 4.40
CA GLY A 174 8.62 18.51 5.20
C GLY A 174 9.72 19.51 4.84
N THR A 175 10.24 20.19 5.84
CA THR A 175 11.45 21.03 5.71
C THR A 175 12.67 20.12 5.88
N VAL A 176 13.64 20.22 4.98
CA VAL A 176 14.95 19.56 5.09
C VAL A 176 15.76 20.24 6.18
#